data_1ddad4d84e26b47c2c5017cd474d6fad
#
_entry.id   1ddad4d84e26b47c2c5017cd474d6fad
#
_cell.length_a   1.000
_cell.length_b   1.000
_cell.length_c   1.000
_cell.angle_alpha   90.00
_cell.angle_beta   90.00
_cell.angle_gamma   90.00
#
_symmetry.space_group_name_H-M   'P 1'
#
loop_
_entity.id
_entity.type
_entity.pdbx_description
1 polymer ?
#
loop_
_entity_poly.entity_id
_entity_poly.type
_entity_poly.pdbx_seq_one_letter_code
_entity_poly.pdbx_strand_id
1 'polypeptide(L)'
;TISNIIGVSACIEPTFQNLYVKSNLSGEFTEINSYLVRDLKARDLWDEVMISDLKYFDGSLAKIDRIPQDLRDIYATAFEVSPSWLVEAASRRQKWIDQAQSLNIYMAGASGKKLDETYKLAWLRGLKTTYYLRTIAATHMEKSTSRTGALNAVNVDGGMSASAMAAAAPAAAAAAAAAT
;
A
#
# COMPACT_ATOMS: atom_id res chain seq x y z
N THR A 1 11.07 18.15 0.90
CA THR A 1 11.57 18.85 -0.31
C THR A 1 13.02 18.48 -0.61
N ILE A 2 13.92 18.54 0.36
CA ILE A 2 15.35 18.22 0.15
C ILE A 2 15.53 16.75 -0.25
N SER A 3 14.83 15.82 0.38
CA SER A 3 14.90 14.40 0.06
C SER A 3 14.51 14.10 -1.38
N ASN A 4 13.50 14.77 -1.92
CA ASN A 4 13.13 14.65 -3.33
C ASN A 4 14.20 15.21 -4.27
N ILE A 5 14.85 16.30 -3.90
CA ILE A 5 15.90 16.93 -4.71
C ILE A 5 17.12 16.01 -4.84
N ILE A 6 17.52 15.33 -3.76
CA ILE A 6 18.66 14.42 -3.76
C ILE A 6 18.30 12.98 -4.17
N GLY A 7 17.07 12.75 -4.64
CA GLY A 7 16.66 11.46 -5.20
C GLY A 7 16.42 10.34 -4.17
N VAL A 8 16.16 10.68 -2.91
CA VAL A 8 15.77 9.73 -1.88
C VAL A 8 14.27 9.79 -1.60
N SER A 9 13.78 8.96 -0.70
CA SER A 9 12.37 8.90 -0.30
C SER A 9 11.84 10.26 0.15
N ALA A 10 10.60 10.59 -0.23
CA ALA A 10 9.93 11.84 0.13
C ALA A 10 9.61 11.98 1.63
N CYS A 11 9.61 10.87 2.36
CA CYS A 11 9.30 10.80 3.78
C CYS A 11 10.19 9.78 4.49
N ILE A 12 10.13 9.76 5.82
CA ILE A 12 10.91 8.85 6.66
C ILE A 12 10.20 7.52 6.90
N GLU A 13 8.90 7.46 6.61
CA GLU A 13 8.09 6.26 6.70
C GLU A 13 8.45 5.28 5.56
N PRO A 14 8.05 3.99 5.66
CA PRO A 14 8.15 3.06 4.54
C PRO A 14 7.47 3.61 3.28
N THR A 15 7.93 3.18 2.11
CA THR A 15 7.30 3.59 0.85
C THR A 15 5.83 3.16 0.80
N PHE A 16 4.98 4.00 0.24
CA PHE A 16 3.55 3.67 0.13
C PHE A 16 3.26 2.59 -0.92
N GLN A 17 4.10 2.48 -1.94
CA GLN A 17 4.05 1.46 -2.99
C GLN A 17 5.46 1.22 -3.54
N ASN A 18 5.79 -0.01 -3.94
CA ASN A 18 7.06 -0.31 -4.60
C ASN A 18 7.02 -0.05 -6.11
N LEU A 19 5.83 0.06 -6.69
CA LEU A 19 5.61 0.45 -8.08
C LEU A 19 4.38 1.36 -8.13
N TYR A 20 4.51 2.53 -8.76
CA TYR A 20 3.43 3.50 -8.90
C TYR A 20 3.62 4.38 -10.14
N VAL A 21 2.55 5.01 -10.58
CA VAL A 21 2.59 5.99 -11.66
C VAL A 21 2.60 7.39 -11.05
N LYS A 22 3.60 8.17 -11.44
CA LYS A 22 3.73 9.58 -11.10
C LYS A 22 3.29 10.42 -12.28
N SER A 23 2.21 11.16 -12.11
CA SER A 23 1.70 12.09 -13.11
C SER A 23 2.15 13.52 -12.80
N ASN A 24 2.64 14.23 -13.79
CA ASN A 24 2.98 15.65 -13.73
C ASN A 24 2.63 16.34 -15.07
N LEU A 25 2.92 17.65 -15.16
CA LEU A 25 2.66 18.43 -16.39
C LEU A 25 3.39 17.92 -17.64
N SER A 26 4.47 17.15 -17.47
CA SER A 26 5.26 16.58 -18.57
C SER A 26 4.80 15.17 -18.99
N GLY A 27 3.86 14.57 -18.26
CA GLY A 27 3.32 13.25 -18.56
C GLY A 27 3.25 12.31 -17.35
N GLU A 28 3.04 11.04 -17.66
CA GLU A 28 2.98 9.96 -16.66
C GLU A 28 4.28 9.14 -16.71
N PHE A 29 4.86 8.92 -15.55
CA PHE A 29 6.10 8.16 -15.40
C PHE A 29 5.87 7.03 -14.42
N THR A 30 6.22 5.81 -14.83
CA THR A 30 6.21 4.66 -13.93
C THR A 30 7.48 4.66 -13.09
N GLU A 31 7.31 4.78 -11.80
CA GLU A 31 8.39 4.71 -10.81
C GLU A 31 8.36 3.34 -10.13
N ILE A 32 9.53 2.72 -10.03
CA ILE A 32 9.70 1.44 -9.35
C ILE A 32 10.85 1.53 -8.35
N ASN A 33 10.73 0.82 -7.23
CA ASN A 33 11.77 0.72 -6.23
C ASN A 33 13.00 -0.01 -6.83
N SER A 34 14.05 0.75 -7.13
CA SER A 34 15.27 0.22 -7.77
C SER A 34 16.01 -0.82 -6.92
N TYR A 35 15.92 -0.72 -5.59
CA TYR A 35 16.51 -1.70 -4.68
C TYR A 35 15.79 -3.04 -4.77
N LEU A 36 14.46 -3.02 -4.81
CA LEU A 36 13.64 -4.22 -5.04
C LEU A 36 14.01 -4.89 -6.36
N VAL A 37 14.09 -4.12 -7.44
CA VAL A 37 14.47 -4.65 -8.77
C VAL A 37 15.84 -5.32 -8.74
N ARG A 38 16.82 -4.70 -8.08
CA ARG A 38 18.15 -5.25 -7.92
C ARG A 38 18.13 -6.59 -7.18
N ASP A 39 17.41 -6.64 -6.06
CA ASP A 39 17.36 -7.83 -5.22
C ASP A 39 16.56 -8.97 -5.88
N LEU A 40 15.51 -8.65 -6.64
CA LEU A 40 14.79 -9.64 -7.47
C LEU A 40 15.67 -10.18 -8.60
N LYS A 41 16.46 -9.32 -9.26
CA LYS A 41 17.42 -9.75 -10.29
C LYS A 41 18.51 -10.65 -9.71
N ALA A 42 19.02 -10.32 -8.53
CA ALA A 42 20.05 -11.14 -7.85
C ALA A 42 19.55 -12.55 -7.47
N ARG A 43 18.23 -12.77 -7.46
CA ARG A 43 17.59 -14.06 -7.15
C ARG A 43 16.92 -14.69 -8.37
N ASP A 44 17.17 -14.21 -9.57
CA ASP A 44 16.57 -14.67 -10.84
C ASP A 44 15.03 -14.66 -10.83
N LEU A 45 14.43 -13.70 -10.07
CA LEU A 45 12.97 -13.54 -9.95
C LEU A 45 12.42 -12.39 -10.80
N TRP A 46 13.28 -11.64 -11.50
CA TRP A 46 12.88 -10.50 -12.32
C TRP A 46 12.56 -10.92 -13.74
N ASP A 47 11.28 -11.09 -14.05
CA ASP A 47 10.76 -11.45 -15.36
C ASP A 47 9.47 -10.65 -15.68
N GLU A 48 8.89 -10.87 -16.86
CA GLU A 48 7.65 -10.21 -17.29
C GLU A 48 6.45 -10.55 -16.40
N VAL A 49 6.41 -11.78 -15.86
CA VAL A 49 5.38 -12.22 -14.92
C VAL A 49 5.47 -11.43 -13.64
N MET A 50 6.68 -11.25 -13.11
CA MET A 50 6.92 -10.44 -11.90
C MET A 50 6.48 -8.98 -12.09
N ILE A 51 6.76 -8.39 -13.25
CA ILE A 51 6.32 -7.03 -13.57
C ILE A 51 4.79 -6.94 -13.61
N SER A 52 4.13 -7.96 -14.17
CA SER A 52 2.68 -8.04 -14.23
C SER A 52 2.06 -8.21 -12.83
N ASP A 53 2.65 -9.07 -11.99
CA ASP A 53 2.22 -9.25 -10.61
C ASP A 53 2.38 -7.97 -9.78
N LEU A 54 3.51 -7.28 -9.90
CA LEU A 54 3.75 -6.00 -9.23
C LEU A 54 2.74 -4.93 -9.66
N LYS A 55 2.37 -4.87 -10.94
CA LYS A 55 1.31 -3.96 -11.42
C LYS A 55 -0.05 -4.35 -10.87
N TYR A 56 -0.37 -5.63 -10.85
CA TYR A 56 -1.66 -6.13 -10.37
C TYR A 56 -1.87 -5.85 -8.88
N PHE A 57 -0.82 -5.99 -8.06
CA PHE A 57 -0.88 -5.76 -6.61
C PHE A 57 -0.43 -4.35 -6.20
N ASP A 58 -0.38 -3.38 -7.12
CA ASP A 58 0.00 -1.98 -6.85
C ASP A 58 1.36 -1.87 -6.13
N GLY A 59 2.32 -2.71 -6.50
CA GLY A 59 3.64 -2.75 -5.90
C GLY A 59 3.72 -3.39 -4.51
N SER A 60 2.63 -4.01 -4.02
CA SER A 60 2.67 -4.85 -2.83
C SER A 60 3.25 -6.22 -3.15
N LEU A 61 4.10 -6.75 -2.26
CA LEU A 61 4.70 -8.08 -2.40
C LEU A 61 3.95 -9.17 -1.61
N ALA A 62 3.05 -8.77 -0.73
CA ALA A 62 2.45 -9.65 0.27
C ALA A 62 1.74 -10.87 -0.31
N LYS A 63 1.16 -10.73 -1.51
CA LYS A 63 0.38 -11.77 -2.19
C LYS A 63 1.09 -12.42 -3.38
N ILE A 64 2.38 -12.14 -3.58
CA ILE A 64 3.16 -12.74 -4.67
C ILE A 64 3.95 -13.92 -4.11
N ASP A 65 3.42 -15.13 -4.28
CA ASP A 65 3.96 -16.35 -3.65
C ASP A 65 5.38 -16.70 -4.09
N ARG A 66 5.77 -16.30 -5.30
CA ARG A 66 7.13 -16.50 -5.84
C ARG A 66 8.20 -15.73 -5.04
N ILE A 67 7.84 -14.66 -4.33
CA ILE A 67 8.79 -13.83 -3.60
C ILE A 67 9.03 -14.44 -2.22
N PRO A 68 10.30 -14.72 -1.84
CA PRO A 68 10.64 -15.19 -0.52
C PRO A 68 10.21 -14.24 0.59
N GLN A 69 9.91 -14.78 1.77
CA GLN A 69 9.35 -14.01 2.89
C GLN A 69 10.29 -12.89 3.35
N ASP A 70 11.59 -13.11 3.34
CA ASP A 70 12.57 -12.10 3.71
C ASP A 70 12.50 -10.83 2.83
N LEU A 71 12.27 -10.98 1.52
CA LEU A 71 12.06 -9.84 0.64
C LEU A 71 10.69 -9.19 0.86
N ARG A 72 9.64 -9.96 1.13
CA ARG A 72 8.32 -9.41 1.46
C ARG A 72 8.39 -8.54 2.73
N ASP A 73 9.16 -8.98 3.73
CA ASP A 73 9.33 -8.24 4.99
C ASP A 73 10.14 -6.94 4.79
N ILE A 74 11.21 -7.00 4.00
CA ILE A 74 12.07 -5.82 3.72
C ILE A 74 11.31 -4.76 2.92
N TYR A 75 10.55 -5.17 1.90
CA TYR A 75 9.85 -4.29 0.98
C TYR A 75 8.36 -4.13 1.29
N ALA A 76 7.95 -4.42 2.53
CA ALA A 76 6.59 -4.16 3.00
C ALA A 76 6.24 -2.67 2.83
N THR A 77 5.06 -2.40 2.27
CA THR A 77 4.59 -1.03 2.05
C THR A 77 4.11 -0.39 3.35
N ALA A 78 4.02 0.93 3.37
CA ALA A 78 3.54 1.68 4.53
C ALA A 78 2.14 1.26 5.01
N PHE A 79 1.30 0.77 4.10
CA PHE A 79 -0.04 0.27 4.43
C PHE A 79 -0.05 -1.15 5.02
N GLU A 80 1.02 -1.91 4.83
CA GLU A 80 1.19 -3.27 5.35
C GLU A 80 1.83 -3.26 6.74
N VAL A 81 2.59 -2.21 7.06
CA VAL A 81 3.17 -2.00 8.38
C VAL A 81 2.11 -1.46 9.34
N SER A 82 2.02 -2.03 10.55
CA SER A 82 1.09 -1.52 11.56
C SER A 82 1.39 -0.06 11.92
N PRO A 83 0.38 0.82 11.99
CA PRO A 83 0.57 2.21 12.42
C PRO A 83 1.26 2.37 13.78
N SER A 84 1.12 1.39 14.68
CA SER A 84 1.80 1.38 15.98
C SER A 84 3.32 1.40 15.84
N TRP A 85 3.89 0.72 14.86
CA TRP A 85 5.33 0.73 14.60
C TRP A 85 5.83 2.07 14.10
N LEU A 86 5.02 2.78 13.30
CA LEU A 86 5.34 4.15 12.86
C LEU A 86 5.40 5.10 14.06
N VAL A 87 4.43 4.98 14.97
CA VAL A 87 4.38 5.78 16.21
C VAL A 87 5.56 5.45 17.11
N GLU A 88 5.88 4.17 17.33
CA GLU A 88 7.02 3.75 18.16
C GLU A 88 8.35 4.24 17.59
N ALA A 89 8.56 4.12 16.30
CA ALA A 89 9.75 4.64 15.63
C ALA A 89 9.86 6.16 15.77
N ALA A 90 8.76 6.88 15.60
CA ALA A 90 8.70 8.32 15.76
C ALA A 90 8.98 8.76 17.21
N SER A 91 8.42 8.05 18.19
CA SER A 91 8.66 8.30 19.61
C SER A 91 10.14 8.16 19.98
N ARG A 92 10.82 7.16 19.43
CA ARG A 92 12.26 6.98 19.66
C ARG A 92 13.10 8.13 19.10
N ARG A 93 12.68 8.71 17.98
CA ARG A 93 13.34 9.89 17.38
C ARG A 93 13.01 11.17 18.13
N GLN A 94 11.77 11.32 18.62
CA GLN A 94 11.25 12.56 19.22
C GLN A 94 12.11 13.06 20.39
N LYS A 95 12.68 12.17 21.18
CA LYS A 95 13.53 12.55 22.32
C LYS A 95 14.86 13.20 21.93
N TRP A 96 15.27 13.09 20.65
CA TRP A 96 16.52 13.60 20.14
C TRP A 96 16.38 14.86 19.29
N ILE A 97 15.16 15.35 19.08
CA ILE A 97 14.86 16.49 18.24
C ILE A 97 13.97 17.48 18.97
N ASP A 98 14.23 18.77 18.78
CA ASP A 98 13.43 19.84 19.39
C ASP A 98 12.14 20.08 18.63
N GLN A 99 12.16 19.93 17.32
CA GLN A 99 11.03 20.10 16.42
C GLN A 99 10.01 18.96 16.52
N ALA A 100 8.78 19.25 16.11
CA ALA A 100 7.80 18.21 15.84
C ALA A 100 8.16 17.41 14.58
N GLN A 101 7.66 16.19 14.47
CA GLN A 101 7.80 15.35 13.28
C GLN A 101 6.52 15.40 12.46
N SER A 102 6.65 15.62 11.14
CA SER A 102 5.54 15.49 10.18
C SER A 102 5.28 14.01 9.93
N LEU A 103 4.85 13.29 10.97
CA LEU A 103 4.61 11.84 10.90
C LEU A 103 3.34 11.55 10.12
N ASN A 104 3.47 10.94 8.95
CA ASN A 104 2.33 10.42 8.20
C ASN A 104 1.88 9.08 8.78
N ILE A 105 0.60 8.94 8.99
CA ILE A 105 -0.04 7.69 9.43
C ILE A 105 -0.64 7.01 8.21
N TYR A 106 -0.29 5.75 7.99
CA TYR A 106 -0.83 4.91 6.92
C TYR A 106 -1.69 3.82 7.55
N MET A 107 -2.92 3.68 7.09
CA MET A 107 -3.88 2.75 7.67
C MET A 107 -4.72 2.08 6.60
N ALA A 108 -4.47 0.81 6.37
CA ALA A 108 -5.37 -0.02 5.59
C ALA A 108 -6.61 -0.38 6.42
N GLY A 109 -7.80 -0.18 5.86
CA GLY A 109 -9.04 -0.48 6.56
C GLY A 109 -9.22 0.36 7.83
N ALA A 110 -9.28 1.67 7.68
CA ALA A 110 -9.49 2.61 8.79
C ALA A 110 -10.84 2.36 9.47
N SER A 111 -10.83 2.35 10.80
CA SER A 111 -12.02 2.31 11.65
C SER A 111 -11.85 3.28 12.82
N GLY A 112 -12.95 3.73 13.40
CA GLY A 112 -12.91 4.66 14.54
C GLY A 112 -12.05 4.11 15.70
N LYS A 113 -12.14 2.80 15.98
CA LYS A 113 -11.33 2.16 17.01
C LYS A 113 -9.83 2.22 16.70
N LYS A 114 -9.42 1.82 15.48
CA LYS A 114 -8.01 1.87 15.07
C LYS A 114 -7.44 3.28 15.10
N LEU A 115 -8.25 4.27 14.70
CA LEU A 115 -7.87 5.67 14.76
C LEU A 115 -7.64 6.12 16.19
N ASP A 116 -8.61 5.89 17.07
CA ASP A 116 -8.53 6.24 18.49
C ASP A 116 -7.32 5.61 19.17
N GLU A 117 -7.09 4.31 18.98
CA GLU A 117 -5.94 3.59 19.51
C GLU A 117 -4.61 4.16 19.01
N THR A 118 -4.52 4.48 17.72
CA THR A 118 -3.28 5.02 17.11
C THR A 118 -2.95 6.41 17.64
N TYR A 119 -3.93 7.30 17.70
CA TYR A 119 -3.70 8.67 18.20
C TYR A 119 -3.48 8.72 19.72
N LYS A 120 -4.16 7.88 20.49
CA LYS A 120 -3.88 7.73 21.92
C LYS A 120 -2.47 7.21 22.15
N LEU A 121 -2.03 6.22 21.37
CA LEU A 121 -0.66 5.73 21.45
C LEU A 121 0.34 6.83 21.13
N ALA A 122 0.13 7.61 20.07
CA ALA A 122 1.00 8.72 19.68
C ALA A 122 1.14 9.75 20.81
N TRP A 123 0.03 10.10 21.46
CA TRP A 123 0.01 11.01 22.60
C TRP A 123 0.74 10.42 23.81
N LEU A 124 0.45 9.17 24.18
CA LEU A 124 1.10 8.48 25.31
C LEU A 124 2.60 8.32 25.11
N ARG A 125 3.05 8.17 23.86
CA ARG A 125 4.45 8.06 23.49
C ARG A 125 5.18 9.41 23.38
N GLY A 126 4.50 10.53 23.69
CA GLY A 126 5.09 11.86 23.76
C GLY A 126 5.37 12.50 22.40
N LEU A 127 4.67 12.10 21.35
CA LEU A 127 4.77 12.80 20.08
C LEU A 127 4.13 14.17 20.16
N LYS A 128 4.83 15.21 19.69
CA LYS A 128 4.34 16.59 19.67
C LYS A 128 3.20 16.76 18.67
N THR A 129 3.24 16.04 17.55
CA THR A 129 2.23 16.07 16.50
C THR A 129 2.31 14.83 15.61
N THR A 130 1.24 14.59 14.88
CA THR A 130 1.17 13.77 13.67
C THR A 130 0.88 14.68 12.48
N TYR A 131 0.80 14.13 11.26
CA TYR A 131 0.52 14.90 10.06
C TYR A 131 -0.62 14.28 9.25
N TYR A 132 -0.38 13.82 8.02
CA TYR A 132 -1.44 13.25 7.23
C TYR A 132 -1.86 11.87 7.73
N LEU A 133 -3.16 11.62 7.74
CA LEU A 133 -3.74 10.29 7.77
C LEU A 133 -4.01 9.85 6.33
N ARG A 134 -3.39 8.77 5.90
CA ARG A 134 -3.59 8.16 4.58
C ARG A 134 -4.29 6.83 4.76
N THR A 135 -5.40 6.66 4.06
CA THR A 135 -6.18 5.42 4.07
C THR A 135 -6.33 4.89 2.66
N ILE A 136 -6.46 3.57 2.55
CA ILE A 136 -6.87 2.94 1.28
C ILE A 136 -8.38 2.99 1.24
N ALA A 137 -8.94 3.54 0.13
CA ALA A 137 -10.37 3.55 -0.11
C ALA A 137 -10.92 2.12 -0.25
N ALA A 138 -12.15 1.90 0.20
CA ALA A 138 -12.81 0.61 0.07
C ALA A 138 -13.16 0.25 -1.39
N THR A 139 -13.20 1.24 -2.28
CA THR A 139 -13.46 1.05 -3.70
C THR A 139 -12.21 0.59 -4.42
N HIS A 140 -12.20 -0.67 -4.85
CA HIS A 140 -11.21 -1.15 -5.80
C HIS A 140 -11.58 -0.65 -7.19
N MET A 141 -10.66 0.05 -7.88
CA MET A 141 -10.78 0.19 -9.33
C MET A 141 -10.74 -1.20 -9.96
N GLU A 142 -11.62 -1.46 -10.91
CA GLU A 142 -11.58 -2.68 -11.69
C GLU A 142 -10.20 -2.82 -12.32
N LYS A 143 -9.44 -3.83 -11.88
CA LYS A 143 -8.14 -4.11 -12.45
C LYS A 143 -8.36 -4.88 -13.74
N SER A 144 -7.96 -4.28 -14.87
CA SER A 144 -7.95 -4.97 -16.15
C SER A 144 -7.01 -6.18 -16.06
N THR A 145 -7.59 -7.36 -15.95
CA THR A 145 -6.85 -8.61 -16.13
C THR A 145 -6.55 -8.75 -17.61
N SER A 146 -5.28 -8.82 -18.00
CA SER A 146 -4.93 -9.19 -19.36
C SER A 146 -5.52 -10.57 -19.64
N ARG A 147 -6.17 -10.72 -20.80
CA ARG A 147 -6.95 -11.91 -21.20
C ARG A 147 -6.15 -13.21 -21.37
N THR A 148 -4.86 -13.19 -21.18
CA THR A 148 -4.00 -14.35 -21.26
C THR A 148 -3.62 -14.81 -19.86
N GLY A 149 -4.42 -15.72 -19.28
CA GLY A 149 -4.19 -16.38 -17.99
C GLY A 149 -2.87 -17.18 -17.87
N ALA A 150 -1.95 -16.98 -18.81
CA ALA A 150 -0.61 -17.59 -18.80
C ALA A 150 0.45 -16.71 -18.11
N LEU A 151 0.12 -15.45 -17.75
CA LEU A 151 1.09 -14.48 -17.22
C LEU A 151 0.93 -14.18 -15.73
N ASN A 152 -0.13 -14.66 -15.08
CA ASN A 152 -0.34 -14.44 -13.65
C ASN A 152 0.13 -15.67 -12.87
N ALA A 153 1.17 -15.51 -12.07
CA ALA A 153 1.64 -16.54 -11.14
C ALA A 153 0.67 -16.76 -9.95
N VAL A 154 -0.41 -15.98 -9.87
CA VAL A 154 -1.42 -16.07 -8.81
C VAL A 154 -2.60 -16.88 -9.31
N ASN A 155 -2.86 -18.02 -8.68
CA ASN A 155 -4.08 -18.79 -8.91
C ASN A 155 -5.32 -17.95 -8.55
N VAL A 156 -6.28 -17.85 -9.48
CA VAL A 156 -7.51 -17.05 -9.37
C VAL A 156 -8.56 -17.70 -8.44
N ASP A 157 -8.20 -18.74 -7.68
CA ASP A 157 -9.15 -19.52 -6.85
C ASP A 157 -9.69 -18.81 -5.59
N GLY A 158 -9.48 -17.51 -5.44
CA GLY A 158 -10.03 -16.73 -4.31
C GLY A 158 -10.90 -15.52 -4.70
N GLY A 159 -11.09 -15.24 -5.97
CA GLY A 159 -11.94 -14.14 -6.46
C GLY A 159 -13.31 -14.64 -6.86
N MET A 160 -14.38 -14.03 -6.33
CA MET A 160 -15.75 -14.29 -6.83
C MET A 160 -15.80 -14.07 -8.33
N SER A 161 -16.25 -15.08 -9.08
CA SER A 161 -16.39 -14.99 -10.53
C SER A 161 -17.34 -13.84 -10.91
N ALA A 162 -17.09 -13.20 -12.06
CA ALA A 162 -17.95 -12.13 -12.57
C ALA A 162 -19.44 -12.53 -12.65
N SER A 163 -19.75 -13.84 -12.77
CA SER A 163 -21.11 -14.38 -12.70
C SER A 163 -21.73 -14.32 -11.31
N ALA A 164 -20.92 -14.38 -10.23
CA ALA A 164 -21.44 -14.24 -8.86
C ALA A 164 -21.73 -12.77 -8.52
N MET A 165 -21.01 -11.82 -9.10
CA MET A 165 -21.30 -10.39 -8.96
C MET A 165 -22.55 -9.96 -9.72
N ALA A 166 -22.81 -10.56 -10.89
CA ALA A 166 -24.03 -10.28 -11.67
C ALA A 166 -25.30 -10.83 -10.98
N ALA A 167 -25.18 -11.88 -10.16
CA ALA A 167 -26.30 -12.44 -9.40
C ALA A 167 -26.64 -11.66 -8.13
N ALA A 168 -25.72 -10.83 -7.61
CA ALA A 168 -25.93 -10.02 -6.40
C ALA A 168 -26.53 -8.63 -6.69
N ALA A 169 -26.48 -8.16 -7.93
CA ALA A 169 -26.95 -6.83 -8.30
C ALA A 169 -28.48 -6.60 -8.19
N PRO A 170 -29.37 -7.57 -8.41
CA PRO A 170 -30.83 -7.31 -8.31
C PRO A 170 -31.36 -7.22 -6.88
N ALA A 171 -30.65 -7.73 -5.87
CA ALA A 171 -31.13 -7.69 -4.48
C ALA A 171 -30.96 -6.33 -3.81
N ALA A 172 -29.92 -5.56 -4.17
CA ALA A 172 -29.68 -4.24 -3.62
C ALA A 172 -30.65 -3.17 -4.18
N ALA A 173 -31.09 -3.31 -5.42
CA ALA A 173 -32.03 -2.40 -6.04
C ALA A 173 -33.46 -2.58 -5.49
N ALA A 174 -33.86 -3.79 -5.09
CA ALA A 174 -35.16 -4.07 -4.51
C ALA A 174 -35.31 -3.54 -3.07
N ALA A 175 -34.21 -3.48 -2.29
CA ALA A 175 -34.22 -2.95 -0.93
C ALA A 175 -34.34 -1.42 -0.89
N ALA A 176 -33.85 -0.71 -1.91
CA ALA A 176 -33.97 0.75 -1.99
C ALA A 176 -35.35 1.23 -2.43
N ALA A 177 -36.11 0.40 -3.17
CA ALA A 177 -37.49 0.73 -3.62
C ALA A 177 -38.57 0.46 -2.57
N ALA A 178 -38.27 -0.25 -1.49
CA ALA A 178 -39.21 -0.54 -0.40
C ALA A 178 -39.09 0.45 0.79
N ALA A 179 -38.20 1.44 0.74
CA ALA A 179 -37.96 2.43 1.80
C ALA A 179 -38.42 3.86 1.40
N THR A 180 -39.19 4.01 0.35
CA THR A 180 -39.92 5.22 -0.02
C THR A 180 -41.40 4.88 0.00
#